data_65a364ccab7ce13d94fa37c11569bb88
#
_entry.id   65a364ccab7ce13d94fa37c11569bb88
#
_cell.length_a   1.000
_cell.length_b   1.000
_cell.length_c   1.000
_cell.angle_alpha   90.00
_cell.angle_beta   90.00
_cell.angle_gamma   90.00
#
_symmetry.space_group_name_H-M   'P 1'
#
loop_
_entity.id
_entity.type
_entity.pdbx_description
1 polymer ?
#
loop_
_entity_poly.entity_id
_entity_poly.type
_entity_poly.pdbx_seq_one_letter_code
_entity_poly.pdbx_strand_id
1 'polypeptide(L)'
;MKTNLNILPILCFLLLWSCKSGNASSQTKNEVSQDTIKTFTLPAIPQIMVAPEQRAEFLVKHYWDNVNFADTNYIHHPEITEQAWVDYCDILNHVPLKTAQEAIRKTIDRTNVDKKVFAYITDLADKYLYDPNSPMRNEEFYIPVLEAMAASPVLEEIEKVRPKARLELAQKNRIGTKAINFTYTLASGA
;
A
#
# COMPACT_ATOMS: atom_id res chain seq x y z
N MET A 1 43.62 74.39 -7.43
CA MET A 1 43.73 74.22 -8.87
C MET A 1 42.58 73.29 -9.21
N LYS A 2 41.50 73.87 -9.71
CA LYS A 2 41.07 73.79 -11.13
C LYS A 2 40.90 72.35 -11.59
N THR A 3 39.78 71.85 -12.08
CA THR A 3 38.60 72.39 -12.81
C THR A 3 37.57 71.33 -12.91
N ASN A 4 36.35 71.65 -12.64
CA ASN A 4 35.10 71.58 -13.47
C ASN A 4 35.08 70.61 -14.67
N LEU A 5 33.98 69.88 -14.79
CA LEU A 5 33.05 70.05 -15.93
C LEU A 5 31.99 68.87 -15.85
N ASN A 6 30.81 69.15 -15.45
CA ASN A 6 29.56 69.39 -16.18
C ASN A 6 29.37 68.52 -17.44
N ILE A 7 28.20 67.91 -17.52
CA ILE A 7 27.18 67.99 -18.59
C ILE A 7 26.33 66.75 -18.54
N LEU A 8 25.14 66.77 -17.98
CA LEU A 8 23.80 67.05 -18.41
C LEU A 8 23.35 66.26 -19.71
N PRO A 9 22.11 66.06 -19.83
CA PRO A 9 21.44 64.78 -20.07
C PRO A 9 21.03 64.62 -21.55
N ILE A 10 20.79 63.45 -21.99
CA ILE A 10 20.06 63.23 -23.22
C ILE A 10 18.87 62.28 -22.98
N LEU A 11 17.78 62.95 -22.95
CA LEU A 11 16.41 62.49 -23.17
C LEU A 11 16.24 62.04 -24.64
N CYS A 12 15.87 60.83 -24.91
CA CYS A 12 15.26 60.39 -26.18
C CYS A 12 14.26 59.29 -25.86
N PHE A 13 13.13 59.55 -25.78
CA PHE A 13 11.85 59.72 -26.52
C PHE A 13 11.73 58.80 -27.76
N LEU A 14 10.71 57.93 -27.64
CA LEU A 14 9.88 57.30 -28.69
C LEU A 14 10.53 56.22 -29.57
N LEU A 15 9.89 55.08 -29.63
CA LEU A 15 8.73 54.88 -30.49
C LEU A 15 8.00 53.54 -30.16
N LEU A 16 6.76 53.69 -29.91
CA LEU A 16 5.75 52.61 -30.01
C LEU A 16 5.74 52.03 -31.42
N TRP A 17 6.02 50.72 -31.54
CA TRP A 17 5.54 49.99 -32.71
C TRP A 17 4.84 48.75 -32.26
N SER A 18 3.54 48.88 -32.27
CA SER A 18 2.57 47.82 -32.25
C SER A 18 2.75 46.99 -33.52
N CYS A 19 3.14 45.72 -33.34
CA CYS A 19 2.91 44.71 -34.31
C CYS A 19 2.03 43.61 -33.70
N LYS A 20 0.79 43.74 -34.01
CA LYS A 20 -0.24 42.72 -33.82
C LYS A 20 0.01 41.62 -34.87
N SER A 21 0.56 40.53 -34.48
CA SER A 21 0.55 39.31 -35.29
C SER A 21 -0.03 38.18 -34.43
N GLY A 22 -1.22 37.78 -34.82
CA GLY A 22 -1.90 36.66 -34.17
C GLY A 22 -1.17 35.36 -34.50
N ASN A 23 -0.78 34.66 -33.48
CA ASN A 23 -0.53 33.23 -33.55
C ASN A 23 -1.24 32.61 -32.35
N ALA A 24 -2.33 31.96 -32.64
CA ALA A 24 -3.04 31.11 -31.73
C ALA A 24 -2.17 29.87 -31.49
N SER A 25 -1.25 29.92 -30.52
CA SER A 25 -0.66 28.74 -29.95
C SER A 25 -1.62 28.25 -28.87
N SER A 26 -2.25 27.15 -29.18
CA SER A 26 -2.92 26.30 -28.20
C SER A 26 -1.94 26.02 -27.05
N GLN A 27 -2.06 26.76 -25.97
CA GLN A 27 -1.50 26.33 -24.71
C GLN A 27 -2.34 25.13 -24.29
N THR A 28 -1.84 23.95 -24.59
CA THR A 28 -2.19 22.74 -23.85
C THR A 28 -1.88 23.06 -22.38
N LYS A 29 -2.90 23.38 -21.62
CA LYS A 29 -2.86 23.36 -20.19
C LYS A 29 -2.53 21.95 -19.81
N ASN A 30 -1.25 21.67 -19.58
CA ASN A 30 -0.87 20.56 -18.73
C ASN A 30 -1.42 20.93 -17.36
N GLU A 31 -2.61 20.46 -17.05
CA GLU A 31 -3.03 20.28 -15.68
C GLU A 31 -2.06 19.26 -15.08
N VAL A 32 -0.97 19.77 -14.48
CA VAL A 32 -0.24 19.05 -13.46
C VAL A 32 -1.31 18.81 -12.39
N SER A 33 -1.89 17.62 -12.39
CA SER A 33 -2.69 17.15 -11.26
C SER A 33 -1.77 17.33 -10.04
N GLN A 34 -2.10 18.29 -9.19
CA GLN A 34 -1.45 18.42 -7.89
C GLN A 34 -1.74 17.10 -7.19
N ASP A 35 -0.69 16.29 -7.09
CA ASP A 35 -0.66 15.08 -6.29
C ASP A 35 -0.90 15.53 -4.84
N THR A 36 -2.15 15.53 -4.44
CA THR A 36 -2.52 15.89 -3.07
C THR A 36 -1.98 14.79 -2.19
N ILE A 37 -0.93 15.10 -1.42
CA ILE A 37 -0.37 14.22 -0.41
C ILE A 37 -1.52 13.77 0.47
N LYS A 38 -1.91 12.51 0.32
CA LYS A 38 -2.94 11.89 1.15
C LYS A 38 -2.31 11.50 2.47
N THR A 39 -3.01 11.77 3.56
CA THR A 39 -2.63 11.28 4.87
C THR A 39 -3.44 10.04 5.19
N PHE A 40 -2.82 9.03 5.80
CA PHE A 40 -3.55 7.90 6.35
C PHE A 40 -4.28 8.35 7.62
N THR A 41 -5.59 8.11 7.67
CA THR A 41 -6.41 8.49 8.81
C THR A 41 -7.01 7.24 9.43
N LEU A 42 -6.65 6.99 10.69
CA LEU A 42 -7.24 5.89 11.47
C LEU A 42 -8.74 6.13 11.74
N PRO A 43 -9.54 5.06 11.85
CA PRO A 43 -10.92 5.18 12.29
C PRO A 43 -10.99 5.68 13.73
N ALA A 44 -12.00 6.51 14.02
CA ALA A 44 -12.25 6.99 15.38
C ALA A 44 -12.76 5.83 16.24
N ILE A 45 -12.04 5.49 17.30
CA ILE A 45 -12.46 4.44 18.24
C ILE A 45 -13.59 5.01 19.11
N PRO A 46 -14.75 4.32 19.22
CA PRO A 46 -15.84 4.76 20.09
C PRO A 46 -15.38 4.93 21.54
N GLN A 47 -15.73 6.05 22.16
CA GLN A 47 -15.31 6.38 23.54
C GLN A 47 -15.79 5.36 24.58
N ILE A 48 -16.88 4.63 24.29
CA ILE A 48 -17.40 3.57 25.15
C ILE A 48 -16.46 2.36 25.24
N MET A 49 -15.56 2.18 24.25
CA MET A 49 -14.57 1.11 24.24
C MET A 49 -13.38 1.51 25.10
N VAL A 50 -13.39 1.09 26.35
CA VAL A 50 -12.36 1.44 27.35
C VAL A 50 -11.28 0.36 27.44
N ALA A 51 -11.66 -0.92 27.33
CA ALA A 51 -10.73 -2.04 27.44
C ALA A 51 -9.76 -2.08 26.23
N PRO A 52 -8.44 -2.25 26.48
CA PRO A 52 -7.42 -2.30 25.41
C PRO A 52 -7.73 -3.35 24.34
N GLU A 53 -8.22 -4.52 24.75
CA GLU A 53 -8.56 -5.63 23.85
C GLU A 53 -9.70 -5.27 22.91
N GLN A 54 -10.75 -4.61 23.41
CA GLN A 54 -11.88 -4.14 22.60
C GLN A 54 -11.42 -3.06 21.60
N ARG A 55 -10.51 -2.19 22.02
CA ARG A 55 -9.93 -1.15 21.15
C ARG A 55 -9.09 -1.75 20.04
N ALA A 56 -8.25 -2.76 20.37
CA ALA A 56 -7.44 -3.48 19.41
C ALA A 56 -8.31 -4.23 18.39
N GLU A 57 -9.34 -4.94 18.84
CA GLU A 57 -10.28 -5.62 17.94
C GLU A 57 -11.02 -4.64 17.02
N PHE A 58 -11.46 -3.51 17.54
CA PHE A 58 -12.08 -2.47 16.72
C PHE A 58 -11.12 -1.95 15.67
N LEU A 59 -9.89 -1.57 16.05
CA LEU A 59 -8.88 -1.09 15.13
C LEU A 59 -8.58 -2.10 14.04
N VAL A 60 -8.32 -3.36 14.38
CA VAL A 60 -8.02 -4.41 13.39
C VAL A 60 -9.15 -4.57 12.37
N LYS A 61 -10.41 -4.55 12.81
CA LYS A 61 -11.58 -4.72 11.94
C LYS A 61 -11.88 -3.52 11.05
N HIS A 62 -11.50 -2.32 11.49
CA HIS A 62 -11.86 -1.05 10.87
C HIS A 62 -10.67 -0.23 10.34
N TYR A 63 -9.44 -0.75 10.48
CA TYR A 63 -8.20 -0.04 10.19
C TYR A 63 -8.20 0.66 8.83
N TRP A 64 -8.71 -0.03 7.82
CA TRP A 64 -8.71 0.43 6.44
C TRP A 64 -10.01 1.10 6.00
N ASP A 65 -10.97 1.35 6.91
CA ASP A 65 -12.31 1.84 6.52
C ASP A 65 -12.28 3.23 5.87
N ASN A 66 -11.30 4.06 6.22
CA ASN A 66 -11.10 5.38 5.62
C ASN A 66 -10.30 5.35 4.30
N VAL A 67 -9.87 4.17 3.84
CA VAL A 67 -9.11 4.02 2.60
C VAL A 67 -10.03 3.60 1.47
N ASN A 68 -10.00 4.38 0.39
CA ASN A 68 -10.63 4.00 -0.87
C ASN A 68 -9.63 3.25 -1.75
N PHE A 69 -9.70 1.92 -1.77
CA PHE A 69 -8.82 1.08 -2.58
C PHE A 69 -9.03 1.23 -4.11
N ALA A 70 -10.07 1.90 -4.57
CA ALA A 70 -10.19 2.28 -5.97
C ALA A 70 -9.27 3.45 -6.37
N ASP A 71 -8.68 4.13 -5.38
CA ASP A 71 -7.76 5.23 -5.60
C ASP A 71 -6.33 4.71 -5.71
N THR A 72 -5.83 4.63 -6.95
CA THR A 72 -4.49 4.12 -7.23
C THR A 72 -3.35 5.05 -6.75
N ASN A 73 -3.63 6.26 -6.29
CA ASN A 73 -2.59 7.14 -5.75
C ASN A 73 -1.91 6.54 -4.51
N TYR A 74 -2.60 5.70 -3.76
CA TYR A 74 -2.01 5.03 -2.59
C TYR A 74 -0.78 4.16 -2.94
N ILE A 75 -0.70 3.58 -4.13
CA ILE A 75 0.47 2.79 -4.55
C ILE A 75 1.68 3.67 -4.94
N HIS A 76 1.47 4.97 -5.14
CA HIS A 76 2.53 5.93 -5.47
C HIS A 76 3.08 6.66 -4.24
N HIS A 77 2.50 6.41 -3.06
CA HIS A 77 2.92 6.98 -1.77
C HIS A 77 3.27 5.88 -0.76
N PRO A 78 4.38 5.13 -1.00
CA PRO A 78 4.78 4.03 -0.12
C PRO A 78 5.04 4.50 1.32
N GLU A 79 5.51 5.73 1.52
CA GLU A 79 5.71 6.33 2.83
C GLU A 79 4.41 6.43 3.66
N ILE A 80 3.25 6.39 3.01
CA ILE A 80 1.95 6.40 3.66
C ILE A 80 1.41 4.98 3.75
N THR A 81 1.32 4.29 2.62
CA THR A 81 0.61 3.00 2.52
C THR A 81 1.42 1.87 3.12
N GLU A 82 2.73 1.84 2.89
CA GLU A 82 3.61 0.82 3.48
C GLU A 82 3.73 1.02 5.00
N GLN A 83 3.87 2.26 5.48
CA GLN A 83 3.86 2.54 6.92
C GLN A 83 2.54 2.09 7.56
N ALA A 84 1.41 2.43 6.94
CA ALA A 84 0.10 1.97 7.43
C ALA A 84 -0.02 0.44 7.45
N TRP A 85 0.58 -0.25 6.48
CA TRP A 85 0.62 -1.72 6.46
C TRP A 85 1.45 -2.29 7.61
N VAL A 86 2.61 -1.71 7.89
CA VAL A 86 3.49 -2.11 9.01
C VAL A 86 2.77 -1.93 10.35
N ASP A 87 2.17 -0.75 10.55
CA ASP A 87 1.41 -0.46 11.77
C ASP A 87 0.20 -1.42 11.92
N TYR A 88 -0.47 -1.74 10.82
CA TYR A 88 -1.54 -2.74 10.82
C TYR A 88 -1.05 -4.12 11.23
N CYS A 89 0.08 -4.58 10.67
CA CYS A 89 0.68 -5.87 11.02
C CYS A 89 1.06 -5.94 12.51
N ASP A 90 1.51 -4.83 13.12
CA ASP A 90 1.80 -4.77 14.55
C ASP A 90 0.52 -4.94 15.39
N ILE A 91 -0.54 -4.23 15.05
CA ILE A 91 -1.83 -4.30 15.78
C ILE A 91 -2.45 -5.70 15.69
N LEU A 92 -2.23 -6.46 14.62
CA LEU A 92 -2.74 -7.85 14.48
C LEU A 92 -2.26 -8.77 15.60
N ASN A 93 -1.07 -8.51 16.20
CA ASN A 93 -0.54 -9.29 17.30
C ASN A 93 -1.29 -9.10 18.63
N HIS A 94 -2.15 -8.09 18.72
CA HIS A 94 -2.90 -7.75 19.94
C HIS A 94 -4.34 -8.25 19.95
N VAL A 95 -4.70 -9.11 18.98
CA VAL A 95 -6.04 -9.70 18.89
C VAL A 95 -5.97 -11.22 18.72
N PRO A 96 -7.07 -11.96 19.00
CA PRO A 96 -7.10 -13.39 18.74
C PRO A 96 -6.78 -13.70 17.27
N LEU A 97 -6.02 -14.79 17.03
CA LEU A 97 -5.57 -15.20 15.69
C LEU A 97 -6.72 -15.22 14.67
N LYS A 98 -7.87 -15.78 15.04
CA LYS A 98 -9.04 -15.81 14.17
C LYS A 98 -9.49 -14.41 13.74
N THR A 99 -9.55 -13.47 14.69
CA THR A 99 -9.92 -12.07 14.40
C THR A 99 -8.92 -11.43 13.44
N ALA A 100 -7.62 -11.67 13.64
CA ALA A 100 -6.56 -11.17 12.76
C ALA A 100 -6.72 -11.74 11.35
N GLN A 101 -6.91 -13.06 11.22
CA GLN A 101 -7.07 -13.73 9.93
C GLN A 101 -8.30 -13.24 9.16
N GLU A 102 -9.44 -13.09 9.82
CA GLU A 102 -10.67 -12.55 9.23
C GLU A 102 -10.48 -11.10 8.74
N ALA A 103 -9.79 -10.28 9.52
CA ALA A 103 -9.53 -8.89 9.17
C ALA A 103 -8.56 -8.75 7.99
N ILE A 104 -7.47 -9.54 7.96
CA ILE A 104 -6.55 -9.62 6.83
C ILE A 104 -7.30 -10.03 5.56
N ARG A 105 -8.08 -11.12 5.64
CA ARG A 105 -8.86 -11.61 4.51
C ARG A 105 -9.78 -10.53 3.95
N LYS A 106 -10.56 -9.87 4.82
CA LYS A 106 -11.44 -8.75 4.44
C LYS A 106 -10.67 -7.61 3.77
N THR A 107 -9.49 -7.28 4.30
CA THR A 107 -8.64 -6.22 3.74
C THR A 107 -8.20 -6.56 2.33
N ILE A 108 -7.64 -7.75 2.11
CA ILE A 108 -7.18 -8.17 0.78
C ILE A 108 -8.37 -8.28 -0.19
N ASP A 109 -9.50 -8.83 0.23
CA ASP A 109 -10.69 -8.93 -0.62
C ASP A 109 -11.20 -7.56 -1.09
N ARG A 110 -11.08 -6.51 -0.26
CA ARG A 110 -11.43 -5.13 -0.64
C ARG A 110 -10.53 -4.54 -1.72
N THR A 111 -9.30 -5.01 -1.86
CA THR A 111 -8.37 -4.52 -2.89
C THR A 111 -8.67 -5.09 -4.29
N ASN A 112 -9.58 -6.06 -4.43
CA ASN A 112 -10.02 -6.60 -5.72
C ASN A 112 -10.73 -5.57 -6.64
N VAL A 113 -10.92 -4.35 -6.20
CA VAL A 113 -11.49 -3.26 -7.00
C VAL A 113 -10.51 -2.74 -8.07
N ASP A 114 -9.21 -2.93 -7.87
CA ASP A 114 -8.16 -2.56 -8.83
C ASP A 114 -7.00 -3.55 -8.79
N LYS A 115 -6.58 -4.08 -9.95
CA LYS A 115 -5.51 -5.10 -10.04
C LYS A 115 -4.16 -4.59 -9.54
N LYS A 116 -3.83 -3.29 -9.75
CA LYS A 116 -2.55 -2.73 -9.32
C LYS A 116 -2.50 -2.55 -7.81
N VAL A 117 -3.61 -2.08 -7.23
CA VAL A 117 -3.75 -1.96 -5.78
C VAL A 117 -3.71 -3.33 -5.12
N PHE A 118 -4.40 -4.32 -5.70
CA PHE A 118 -4.35 -5.70 -5.23
C PHE A 118 -2.91 -6.25 -5.23
N ALA A 119 -2.19 -6.09 -6.35
CA ALA A 119 -0.80 -6.53 -6.46
C ALA A 119 0.09 -5.83 -5.42
N TYR A 120 -0.01 -4.51 -5.29
CA TYR A 120 0.79 -3.73 -4.36
C TYR A 120 0.58 -4.17 -2.90
N ILE A 121 -0.66 -4.33 -2.46
CA ILE A 121 -0.97 -4.73 -1.07
C ILE A 121 -0.54 -6.19 -0.82
N THR A 122 -0.72 -7.10 -1.80
CA THR A 122 -0.24 -8.47 -1.66
C THR A 122 1.28 -8.58 -1.68
N ASP A 123 1.99 -7.70 -2.41
CA ASP A 123 3.45 -7.60 -2.37
C ASP A 123 3.95 -7.09 -1.02
N LEU A 124 3.26 -6.13 -0.39
CA LEU A 124 3.54 -5.74 1.00
C LEU A 124 3.34 -6.91 1.97
N ALA A 125 2.26 -7.69 1.79
CA ALA A 125 2.03 -8.87 2.60
C ALA A 125 3.14 -9.93 2.42
N ASP A 126 3.60 -10.17 1.19
CA ASP A 126 4.74 -11.07 0.90
C ASP A 126 6.01 -10.57 1.61
N LYS A 127 6.32 -9.27 1.47
CA LYS A 127 7.50 -8.62 2.06
C LYS A 127 7.53 -8.70 3.58
N TYR A 128 6.40 -8.44 4.24
CA TYR A 128 6.38 -8.34 5.70
C TYR A 128 6.01 -9.64 6.41
N LEU A 129 5.09 -10.44 5.84
CA LEU A 129 4.56 -11.63 6.53
C LEU A 129 5.20 -12.94 6.07
N TYR A 130 5.84 -12.97 4.89
CA TYR A 130 6.38 -14.21 4.32
C TYR A 130 7.90 -14.20 4.13
N ASP A 131 8.52 -13.07 3.78
CA ASP A 131 9.98 -13.00 3.57
C ASP A 131 10.72 -13.56 4.79
N PRO A 132 11.65 -14.53 4.61
CA PRO A 132 12.38 -15.13 5.73
C PRO A 132 13.23 -14.13 6.53
N ASN A 133 13.61 -12.99 5.93
CA ASN A 133 14.38 -11.95 6.59
C ASN A 133 13.49 -10.89 7.28
N SER A 134 12.18 -10.97 7.13
CA SER A 134 11.26 -10.05 7.80
C SER A 134 11.16 -10.34 9.29
N PRO A 135 11.38 -9.34 10.17
CA PRO A 135 11.15 -9.50 11.61
C PRO A 135 9.66 -9.68 11.96
N MET A 136 8.76 -9.37 11.02
CA MET A 136 7.30 -9.49 11.18
C MET A 136 6.76 -10.75 10.54
N ARG A 137 7.62 -11.67 10.07
CA ARG A 137 7.20 -12.91 9.42
C ARG A 137 6.24 -13.70 10.30
N ASN A 138 5.05 -13.98 9.74
CA ASN A 138 4.02 -14.75 10.42
C ASN A 138 3.19 -15.52 9.39
N GLU A 139 3.43 -16.82 9.28
CA GLU A 139 2.74 -17.67 8.30
C GLU A 139 1.22 -17.77 8.56
N GLU A 140 0.80 -17.72 9.84
CA GLU A 140 -0.63 -17.73 10.18
C GLU A 140 -1.36 -16.46 9.70
N PHE A 141 -0.68 -15.32 9.67
CA PHE A 141 -1.21 -14.08 9.08
C PHE A 141 -1.12 -14.08 7.56
N TYR A 142 -0.17 -14.83 6.98
CA TYR A 142 0.00 -14.90 5.54
C TYR A 142 -0.99 -15.88 4.86
N ILE A 143 -1.48 -16.91 5.58
CA ILE A 143 -2.49 -17.87 5.05
C ILE A 143 -3.72 -17.15 4.47
N PRO A 144 -4.43 -16.24 5.18
CA PRO A 144 -5.58 -15.55 4.62
C PRO A 144 -5.26 -14.68 3.39
N VAL A 145 -4.03 -14.18 3.26
CA VAL A 145 -3.57 -13.49 2.04
C VAL A 145 -3.52 -14.46 0.87
N LEU A 146 -2.91 -15.64 1.07
CA LEU A 146 -2.83 -16.67 0.03
C LEU A 146 -4.21 -17.18 -0.39
N GLU A 147 -5.13 -17.34 0.57
CA GLU A 147 -6.52 -17.72 0.31
C GLU A 147 -7.24 -16.66 -0.54
N ALA A 148 -7.04 -15.37 -0.21
CA ALA A 148 -7.60 -14.26 -0.99
C ALA A 148 -7.03 -14.23 -2.40
N MET A 149 -5.70 -14.40 -2.56
CA MET A 149 -5.05 -14.47 -3.88
C MET A 149 -5.56 -15.65 -4.72
N ALA A 150 -5.70 -16.82 -4.11
CA ALA A 150 -6.20 -18.01 -4.81
C ALA A 150 -7.65 -17.86 -5.29
N ALA A 151 -8.47 -17.07 -4.58
CA ALA A 151 -9.87 -16.81 -4.88
C ALA A 151 -10.11 -15.49 -5.67
N SER A 152 -9.09 -14.68 -5.86
CA SER A 152 -9.23 -13.34 -6.42
C SER A 152 -9.80 -13.36 -7.85
N PRO A 153 -10.80 -12.51 -8.15
CA PRO A 153 -11.34 -12.37 -9.49
C PRO A 153 -10.46 -11.53 -10.43
N VAL A 154 -9.50 -10.75 -9.88
CA VAL A 154 -8.62 -9.86 -10.67
C VAL A 154 -7.34 -10.54 -11.13
N LEU A 155 -7.06 -11.76 -10.62
CA LEU A 155 -5.92 -12.57 -11.04
C LEU A 155 -6.32 -13.59 -12.10
N GLU A 156 -5.48 -13.74 -13.11
CA GLU A 156 -5.55 -14.83 -14.07
C GLU A 156 -5.20 -16.18 -13.41
N GLU A 157 -5.67 -17.30 -13.97
CA GLU A 157 -5.41 -18.63 -13.38
C GLU A 157 -3.91 -18.94 -13.25
N ILE A 158 -3.09 -18.47 -14.20
CA ILE A 158 -1.63 -18.64 -14.13
C ILE A 158 -1.02 -17.87 -12.94
N GLU A 159 -1.57 -16.69 -12.60
CA GLU A 159 -1.11 -15.89 -11.47
C GLU A 159 -1.47 -16.53 -10.11
N LYS A 160 -2.51 -17.37 -10.08
CA LYS A 160 -2.96 -18.11 -8.89
C LYS A 160 -2.18 -19.39 -8.58
N VAL A 161 -1.37 -19.88 -9.52
CA VAL A 161 -0.61 -21.15 -9.33
C VAL A 161 0.33 -21.07 -8.12
N ARG A 162 1.12 -19.98 -8.03
CA ARG A 162 2.07 -19.81 -6.93
C ARG A 162 1.37 -19.60 -5.57
N PRO A 163 0.35 -18.75 -5.42
CA PRO A 163 -0.41 -18.64 -4.18
C PRO A 163 -1.05 -19.97 -3.73
N LYS A 164 -1.65 -20.73 -4.66
CA LYS A 164 -2.25 -22.05 -4.35
C LYS A 164 -1.20 -23.03 -3.82
N ALA A 165 -0.04 -23.11 -4.47
CA ALA A 165 1.04 -24.01 -4.04
C ALA A 165 1.62 -23.60 -2.67
N ARG A 166 1.80 -22.29 -2.44
CA ARG A 166 2.25 -21.78 -1.12
C ARG A 166 1.23 -22.03 -0.03
N LEU A 167 -0.07 -21.87 -0.33
CA LEU A 167 -1.16 -22.15 0.61
C LEU A 167 -1.16 -23.61 1.02
N GLU A 168 -1.04 -24.52 0.06
CA GLU A 168 -0.94 -25.97 0.34
C GLU A 168 0.24 -26.27 1.29
N LEU A 169 1.40 -25.66 1.06
CA LEU A 169 2.58 -25.85 1.91
C LEU A 169 2.36 -25.27 3.32
N ALA A 170 1.82 -24.06 3.42
CA ALA A 170 1.57 -23.40 4.70
C ALA A 170 0.54 -24.17 5.56
N GLN A 171 -0.39 -24.87 4.94
CA GLN A 171 -1.40 -25.67 5.64
C GLN A 171 -0.88 -27.02 6.15
N LYS A 172 0.26 -27.53 5.64
CA LYS A 172 0.78 -28.88 6.01
C LYS A 172 1.30 -28.98 7.43
N ASN A 173 1.90 -27.92 7.97
CA ASN A 173 2.64 -27.95 9.24
C ASN A 173 2.24 -26.79 10.17
N ARG A 174 0.94 -26.58 10.35
CA ARG A 174 0.44 -25.53 11.25
C ARG A 174 0.65 -25.91 12.73
N ILE A 175 0.94 -24.91 13.54
CA ILE A 175 1.06 -25.06 15.00
C ILE A 175 -0.26 -25.60 15.56
N GLY A 176 -0.20 -26.69 16.35
CA GLY A 176 -1.37 -27.33 16.96
C GLY A 176 -2.15 -28.28 16.05
N THR A 177 -1.72 -28.47 14.79
CA THR A 177 -2.32 -29.48 13.90
C THR A 177 -1.53 -30.80 13.97
N LYS A 178 -2.21 -31.92 13.63
CA LYS A 178 -1.54 -33.22 13.54
C LYS A 178 -0.52 -33.18 12.40
N ALA A 179 0.72 -33.57 12.69
CA ALA A 179 1.76 -33.70 11.67
C ALA A 179 1.35 -34.70 10.58
N ILE A 180 1.72 -34.40 9.33
CA ILE A 180 1.48 -35.29 8.20
C ILE A 180 2.44 -36.47 8.31
N ASN A 181 1.94 -37.69 8.09
CA ASN A 181 2.79 -38.87 7.98
C ASN A 181 3.72 -38.71 6.76
N PHE A 182 4.98 -39.06 6.93
CA PHE A 182 5.93 -39.12 5.82
C PHE A 182 6.56 -40.50 5.75
N THR A 183 6.88 -40.94 4.55
CA THR A 183 7.60 -42.16 4.29
C THR A 183 9.03 -41.84 3.94
N TYR A 184 10.00 -42.51 4.51
CA TYR A 184 11.40 -42.37 4.18
C TYR A 184 12.01 -43.75 3.94
N THR A 185 12.99 -43.81 3.08
CA THR A 185 13.75 -45.03 2.80
C THR A 185 15.02 -45.03 3.65
N LEU A 186 15.23 -46.11 4.40
CA LEU A 186 16.48 -46.26 5.15
C LEU A 186 17.67 -46.44 4.19
N ALA A 187 18.88 -46.12 4.64
CA ALA A 187 20.09 -46.36 3.90
C ALA A 187 20.29 -47.85 3.52
N SER A 188 19.62 -48.76 4.26
CA SER A 188 19.55 -50.19 3.94
C SER A 188 18.62 -50.56 2.79
N GLY A 189 17.85 -49.59 2.28
CA GLY A 189 16.85 -49.85 1.22
C GLY A 189 15.51 -50.46 1.70
N ALA A 190 15.29 -50.46 3.01
CA ALA A 190 14.03 -50.96 3.61
C ALA A 190 13.11 -49.77 3.96
#